data_6c21bb8fe6ce601d8f22bb9c7d6bc9b2
#
_entry.id   6c21bb8fe6ce601d8f22bb9c7d6bc9b2
#
_cell.length_a   1.000
_cell.length_b   1.000
_cell.length_c   1.000
_cell.angle_alpha   90.00
_cell.angle_beta   90.00
_cell.angle_gamma   90.00
#
_symmetry.space_group_name_H-M   'P 1'
#
loop_
_entity.id
_entity.type
_entity.pdbx_description
1 polymer ?
#
loop_
_entity_poly.entity_id
_entity_poly.type
_entity_poly.pdbx_seq_one_letter_code
_entity_poly.pdbx_strand_id
1 'polypeptide(L)'
;MAEKDAEVVATLAGELGYPNETKAIRARLRAIGESDLLLVALDAGDKAIGFIQAHRVCIIEVGFRVEILGLVVSSSSRRSGTARRLIEEAESWAKNIGAEAISVRSNTKRIEAHVFYPALRYKKIKTQAVYEKAVR
;
A
#
# COMPACT_ATOMS: atom_id res chain seq x y z
N MET A 1 -5.92 10.22 -3.40
CA MET A 1 -4.88 10.20 -4.46
C MET A 1 -5.55 10.46 -5.80
N ALA A 2 -4.97 11.33 -6.59
CA ALA A 2 -5.50 11.72 -7.89
C ALA A 2 -4.39 11.70 -8.94
N GLU A 3 -4.73 11.89 -10.22
CA GLU A 3 -3.72 11.89 -11.28
C GLU A 3 -2.63 12.94 -11.10
N LYS A 4 -2.96 14.08 -10.46
CA LYS A 4 -1.98 15.12 -10.14
C LYS A 4 -0.87 14.65 -9.21
N ASP A 5 -1.10 13.57 -8.47
CA ASP A 5 -0.12 13.00 -7.53
C ASP A 5 0.85 12.02 -8.20
N ALA A 6 0.68 11.75 -9.50
CA ALA A 6 1.46 10.72 -10.21
C ALA A 6 2.97 10.94 -10.11
N GLU A 7 3.44 12.18 -10.20
CA GLU A 7 4.88 12.48 -10.16
C GLU A 7 5.48 12.14 -8.78
N VAL A 8 4.83 12.55 -7.70
CA VAL A 8 5.34 12.27 -6.36
C VAL A 8 5.19 10.80 -6.01
N VAL A 9 4.14 10.15 -6.47
CA VAL A 9 3.97 8.70 -6.28
C VAL A 9 5.07 7.94 -7.00
N ALA A 10 5.44 8.35 -8.22
CA ALA A 10 6.55 7.73 -8.95
C ALA A 10 7.86 7.87 -8.17
N THR A 11 8.13 9.03 -7.61
CA THR A 11 9.32 9.27 -6.78
C THR A 11 9.33 8.38 -5.55
N LEU A 12 8.21 8.31 -4.83
CA LEU A 12 8.08 7.49 -3.63
C LEU A 12 8.20 6.00 -3.93
N ALA A 13 7.62 5.53 -5.04
CA ALA A 13 7.73 4.13 -5.45
C ALA A 13 9.18 3.78 -5.79
N GLY A 14 9.93 4.72 -6.38
CA GLY A 14 11.35 4.53 -6.64
C GLY A 14 12.16 4.31 -5.37
N GLU A 15 11.81 4.98 -4.28
CA GLU A 15 12.47 4.77 -2.99
C GLU A 15 12.25 3.36 -2.43
N LEU A 16 11.12 2.72 -2.78
CA LEU A 16 10.86 1.33 -2.37
C LEU A 16 11.58 0.31 -3.26
N GLY A 17 12.19 0.74 -4.35
CA GLY A 17 12.87 -0.14 -5.30
C GLY A 17 12.04 -0.49 -6.53
N TYR A 18 10.96 0.25 -6.77
CA TYR A 18 10.10 0.08 -7.94
C TYR A 18 10.09 1.34 -8.77
N PRO A 19 11.17 1.63 -9.53
CA PRO A 19 11.20 2.83 -10.37
C PRO A 19 10.15 2.75 -11.48
N ASN A 20 9.40 3.83 -11.65
CA ASN A 20 8.36 3.94 -12.66
C ASN A 20 8.33 5.35 -13.21
N GLU A 21 8.01 5.48 -14.49
CA GLU A 21 7.80 6.78 -15.08
C GLU A 21 6.46 7.37 -14.62
N THR A 22 6.41 8.68 -14.47
CA THR A 22 5.18 9.39 -14.07
C THR A 22 4.01 9.06 -15.00
N LYS A 23 4.26 8.95 -16.30
CA LYS A 23 3.25 8.59 -17.28
C LYS A 23 2.61 7.22 -16.98
N ALA A 24 3.42 6.23 -16.61
CA ALA A 24 2.95 4.90 -16.27
C ALA A 24 2.09 4.93 -15.00
N ILE A 25 2.53 5.65 -13.97
CA ILE A 25 1.76 5.82 -12.74
C ILE A 25 0.41 6.48 -13.02
N ARG A 26 0.40 7.53 -13.84
CA ARG A 26 -0.85 8.22 -14.19
C ARG A 26 -1.83 7.29 -14.88
N ALA A 27 -1.36 6.49 -15.82
CA ALA A 27 -2.21 5.50 -16.52
C ALA A 27 -2.78 4.47 -15.56
N ARG A 28 -1.98 4.00 -14.61
CA ARG A 28 -2.41 3.03 -13.61
C ARG A 28 -3.45 3.61 -12.65
N LEU A 29 -3.27 4.86 -12.23
CA LEU A 29 -4.27 5.53 -11.38
C LEU A 29 -5.64 5.59 -12.05
N ARG A 30 -5.67 5.83 -13.37
CA ARG A 30 -6.92 5.79 -14.12
C ARG A 30 -7.52 4.39 -14.18
N ALA A 31 -6.67 3.38 -14.38
CA ALA A 31 -7.12 2.00 -14.55
C ALA A 31 -7.65 1.38 -13.25
N ILE A 32 -7.11 1.77 -12.10
CA ILE A 32 -7.49 1.20 -10.81
C ILE A 32 -8.95 1.51 -10.47
N GLY A 33 -9.41 2.74 -10.75
CA GLY A 33 -10.79 3.13 -10.47
C GLY A 33 -11.13 3.20 -8.99
N GLU A 34 -12.39 2.91 -8.66
CA GLU A 34 -12.93 3.11 -7.31
C GLU A 34 -12.93 1.85 -6.42
N SER A 35 -12.48 0.72 -6.94
CA SER A 35 -12.46 -0.53 -6.17
C SER A 35 -11.37 -0.57 -5.10
N ASP A 36 -10.40 0.33 -5.20
CA ASP A 36 -9.28 0.41 -4.28
C ASP A 36 -9.34 1.67 -3.44
N LEU A 37 -8.74 1.61 -2.27
CA LEU A 37 -8.45 2.80 -1.48
C LEU A 37 -7.06 3.28 -1.87
N LEU A 38 -6.98 4.53 -2.31
CA LEU A 38 -5.72 5.17 -2.70
C LEU A 38 -5.57 6.47 -1.91
N LEU A 39 -4.61 6.52 -0.99
CA LEU A 39 -4.40 7.68 -0.15
C LEU A 39 -2.96 8.19 -0.25
N VAL A 40 -2.81 9.49 -0.19
CA VAL A 40 -1.53 10.18 -0.08
C VAL A 40 -1.48 10.86 1.28
N ALA A 41 -0.37 10.69 2.00
CA ALA A 41 -0.12 11.41 3.24
C ALA A 41 0.62 12.70 2.93
N LEU A 42 0.16 13.79 3.55
CA LEU A 42 0.76 15.12 3.38
C LEU A 42 1.40 15.55 4.70
N ASP A 43 2.51 16.28 4.60
CA ASP A 43 3.10 16.92 5.78
C ASP A 43 2.40 18.26 6.06
N ALA A 44 2.88 19.00 7.06
CA ALA A 44 2.30 20.28 7.47
C ALA A 44 2.35 21.34 6.36
N GLY A 45 3.25 21.19 5.38
CA GLY A 45 3.37 22.09 4.23
C GLY A 45 2.65 21.59 2.99
N ASP A 46 1.74 20.62 3.13
CA ASP A 46 1.00 20.00 2.03
C ASP A 46 1.87 19.26 1.03
N LYS A 47 3.08 18.87 1.43
CA LYS A 47 3.96 18.06 0.60
C LYS A 47 3.63 16.58 0.80
N ALA A 48 3.49 15.83 -0.29
CA ALA A 48 3.24 14.38 -0.21
C ALA A 48 4.48 13.66 0.30
N ILE A 49 4.31 12.88 1.37
CA ILE A 49 5.39 12.17 2.05
C ILE A 49 5.18 10.66 2.11
N GLY A 50 4.07 10.17 1.62
CA GLY A 50 3.79 8.74 1.58
C GLY A 50 2.50 8.44 0.85
N PHE A 51 2.29 7.16 0.56
CA PHE A 51 1.02 6.71 -0.03
C PHE A 51 0.72 5.26 0.38
N ILE A 52 -0.55 4.90 0.26
CA ILE A 52 -1.00 3.53 0.44
C ILE A 52 -1.99 3.17 -0.67
N GLN A 53 -1.89 1.93 -1.14
CA GLN A 53 -2.90 1.31 -1.98
C GLN A 53 -3.43 0.08 -1.26
N ALA A 54 -4.74 0.04 -1.05
CA ALA A 54 -5.43 -1.11 -0.48
C ALA A 54 -6.53 -1.57 -1.43
N HIS A 55 -6.67 -2.87 -1.58
CA HIS A 55 -7.53 -3.49 -2.57
C HIS A 55 -8.55 -4.41 -1.89
N ARG A 56 -9.82 -4.29 -2.30
CA ARG A 56 -10.87 -5.21 -1.85
C ARG A 56 -10.86 -6.45 -2.73
N VAL A 57 -10.89 -7.62 -2.10
CA VAL A 57 -10.87 -8.89 -2.82
C VAL A 57 -11.78 -9.89 -2.12
N CYS A 58 -12.52 -10.65 -2.92
CA CYS A 58 -13.31 -11.76 -2.40
C CYS A 58 -12.73 -13.05 -2.98
N ILE A 59 -12.14 -13.86 -2.11
CA ILE A 59 -11.48 -15.12 -2.50
C ILE A 59 -12.41 -16.26 -2.10
N ILE A 60 -12.73 -17.14 -3.05
CA ILE A 60 -13.72 -18.20 -2.84
C ILE A 60 -13.48 -18.99 -1.56
N GLU A 61 -12.25 -19.44 -1.33
CA GLU A 61 -11.93 -20.27 -0.17
C GLU A 61 -11.52 -19.51 1.09
N VAL A 62 -11.41 -18.18 1.02
CA VAL A 62 -10.91 -17.37 2.14
C VAL A 62 -11.92 -16.31 2.60
N GLY A 63 -12.71 -15.77 1.67
CA GLY A 63 -13.72 -14.76 1.97
C GLY A 63 -13.36 -13.36 1.52
N PHE A 64 -14.14 -12.39 2.00
CA PHE A 64 -14.00 -10.98 1.64
C PHE A 64 -12.91 -10.33 2.49
N ARG A 65 -11.91 -9.80 1.85
CA ARG A 65 -10.70 -9.25 2.50
C ARG A 65 -10.29 -7.94 1.87
N VAL A 66 -9.44 -7.22 2.59
CA VAL A 66 -8.68 -6.09 2.05
C VAL A 66 -7.21 -6.50 2.05
N GLU A 67 -6.53 -6.26 0.94
CA GLU A 67 -5.08 -6.43 0.87
C GLU A 67 -4.40 -5.09 0.67
N ILE A 68 -3.39 -4.80 1.49
CA ILE A 68 -2.52 -3.64 1.28
C ILE A 68 -1.51 -4.04 0.22
N LEU A 69 -1.59 -3.40 -0.96
CA LEU A 69 -0.74 -3.72 -2.10
C LEU A 69 0.52 -2.88 -2.14
N GLY A 70 0.48 -1.67 -1.58
CA GLY A 70 1.63 -0.80 -1.54
C GLY A 70 1.55 0.14 -0.35
N LEU A 71 2.66 0.34 0.32
CA LEU A 71 2.81 1.27 1.43
C LEU A 71 4.21 1.84 1.35
N VAL A 72 4.32 3.13 1.09
CA VAL A 72 5.59 3.80 0.94
C VAL A 72 5.56 5.10 1.74
N VAL A 73 6.62 5.36 2.48
CA VAL A 73 6.82 6.63 3.17
C VAL A 73 8.20 7.16 2.78
N SER A 74 8.27 8.45 2.45
CA SER A 74 9.52 9.12 2.10
C SER A 74 10.58 8.87 3.17
N SER A 75 11.83 8.64 2.75
CA SER A 75 12.94 8.38 3.66
C SER A 75 13.15 9.52 4.67
N SER A 76 12.87 10.76 4.26
CA SER A 76 12.99 11.93 5.13
C SER A 76 11.86 12.03 6.17
N SER A 77 10.80 11.26 6.00
CA SER A 77 9.62 11.30 6.87
C SER A 77 9.39 10.01 7.64
N ARG A 78 10.33 9.09 7.60
CA ARG A 78 10.25 7.84 8.37
C ARG A 78 10.30 8.13 9.86
N ARG A 79 9.66 7.26 10.65
CA ARG A 79 9.52 7.38 12.12
C ARG A 79 8.63 8.55 12.55
N SER A 80 7.87 9.15 11.62
CA SER A 80 6.93 10.24 11.92
C SER A 80 5.52 9.75 12.26
N GLY A 81 5.29 8.42 12.20
CA GLY A 81 3.97 7.84 12.39
C GLY A 81 3.11 7.83 11.12
N THR A 82 3.66 8.28 9.99
CA THR A 82 2.93 8.36 8.72
C THR A 82 2.46 7.00 8.24
N ALA A 83 3.34 5.99 8.26
CA ALA A 83 2.98 4.63 7.83
C ALA A 83 1.86 4.07 8.69
N ARG A 84 1.95 4.24 10.00
CA ARG A 84 0.92 3.80 10.93
C ARG A 84 -0.43 4.44 10.61
N ARG A 85 -0.45 5.74 10.37
CA ARG A 85 -1.70 6.45 10.04
C ARG A 85 -2.31 5.98 8.73
N LEU A 86 -1.48 5.71 7.73
CA LEU A 86 -1.96 5.15 6.46
C LEU A 86 -2.57 3.77 6.67
N ILE A 87 -1.94 2.92 7.47
CA ILE A 87 -2.49 1.61 7.83
C ILE A 87 -3.81 1.75 8.56
N GLU A 88 -3.90 2.65 9.55
CA GLU A 88 -5.13 2.87 10.31
C GLU A 88 -6.28 3.31 9.40
N GLU A 89 -6.01 4.15 8.41
CA GLU A 89 -7.01 4.55 7.43
C GLU A 89 -7.49 3.36 6.58
N ALA A 90 -6.58 2.50 6.17
CA ALA A 90 -6.92 1.29 5.44
C ALA A 90 -7.76 0.33 6.30
N GLU A 91 -7.43 0.20 7.59
CA GLU A 91 -8.20 -0.62 8.53
C GLU A 91 -9.61 -0.09 8.72
N SER A 92 -9.75 1.24 8.86
CA SER A 92 -11.06 1.88 8.96
C SER A 92 -11.90 1.64 7.72
N TRP A 93 -11.29 1.76 6.56
CA TRP A 93 -11.97 1.50 5.29
C TRP A 93 -12.39 0.03 5.19
N ALA A 94 -11.52 -0.91 5.54
CA ALA A 94 -11.82 -2.33 5.54
C ALA A 94 -13.02 -2.65 6.43
N LYS A 95 -13.06 -2.07 7.63
CA LYS A 95 -14.17 -2.23 8.55
C LYS A 95 -15.47 -1.67 7.97
N ASN A 96 -15.40 -0.49 7.37
CA ASN A 96 -16.58 0.19 6.83
C ASN A 96 -17.19 -0.56 5.63
N ILE A 97 -16.39 -1.24 4.82
CA ILE A 97 -16.90 -2.02 3.68
C ILE A 97 -17.26 -3.46 4.05
N GLY A 98 -17.10 -3.84 5.33
CA GLY A 98 -17.47 -5.16 5.80
C GLY A 98 -16.46 -6.27 5.54
N ALA A 99 -15.20 -5.93 5.33
CA ALA A 99 -14.16 -6.95 5.14
C ALA A 99 -13.95 -7.76 6.42
N GLU A 100 -13.68 -9.05 6.26
CA GLU A 100 -13.44 -9.96 7.38
C GLU A 100 -12.03 -9.84 7.94
N ALA A 101 -11.08 -9.41 7.11
CA ALA A 101 -9.68 -9.26 7.52
C ALA A 101 -8.96 -8.30 6.59
N ILE A 102 -7.81 -7.82 7.05
CA ILE A 102 -6.89 -7.02 6.26
C ILE A 102 -5.52 -7.70 6.30
N SER A 103 -4.87 -7.80 5.16
CA SER A 103 -3.57 -8.44 5.04
C SER A 103 -2.58 -7.56 4.30
N VAL A 104 -1.31 -7.81 4.51
CA VAL A 104 -0.23 -7.15 3.81
C VAL A 104 0.82 -8.19 3.45
N ARG A 105 1.41 -8.07 2.27
CA ARG A 105 2.52 -8.92 1.85
C ARG A 105 3.81 -8.13 1.98
N SER A 106 4.78 -8.72 2.64
CA SER A 106 6.10 -8.12 2.80
C SER A 106 7.16 -9.12 2.38
N ASN A 107 8.21 -8.62 1.74
CA ASN A 107 9.37 -9.45 1.42
C ASN A 107 10.02 -9.90 2.73
N THR A 108 10.28 -11.20 2.88
CA THR A 108 10.88 -11.75 4.09
C THR A 108 12.28 -11.17 4.40
N LYS A 109 12.93 -10.57 3.39
CA LYS A 109 14.23 -9.91 3.58
C LYS A 109 14.13 -8.51 4.19
N ARG A 110 12.92 -7.95 4.29
CA ARG A 110 12.70 -6.64 4.90
C ARG A 110 12.59 -6.80 6.41
N ILE A 111 13.71 -6.63 7.10
CA ILE A 111 13.82 -6.85 8.55
C ILE A 111 12.90 -5.89 9.32
N GLU A 112 12.83 -4.63 8.93
CA GLU A 112 11.98 -3.65 9.60
C GLU A 112 10.50 -3.99 9.55
N ALA A 113 10.05 -4.68 8.51
CA ALA A 113 8.66 -5.12 8.41
C ALA A 113 8.32 -6.19 9.45
N HIS A 114 9.28 -7.04 9.82
CA HIS A 114 9.08 -8.08 10.82
C HIS A 114 8.87 -7.50 12.23
N VAL A 115 9.24 -6.24 12.45
CA VAL A 115 9.00 -5.52 13.69
C VAL A 115 7.76 -4.63 13.57
N PHE A 116 7.65 -3.92 12.46
CA PHE A 116 6.59 -2.94 12.23
C PHE A 116 5.19 -3.56 12.25
N TYR A 117 4.95 -4.60 11.45
CA TYR A 117 3.61 -5.18 11.36
C TYR A 117 3.15 -5.89 12.63
N PRO A 118 3.98 -6.70 13.32
CA PRO A 118 3.58 -7.25 14.61
C PRO A 118 3.26 -6.20 15.66
N ALA A 119 3.97 -5.06 15.66
CA ALA A 119 3.69 -3.95 16.57
C ALA A 119 2.31 -3.35 16.36
N LEU A 120 1.77 -3.45 15.13
CA LEU A 120 0.41 -3.02 14.79
C LEU A 120 -0.61 -4.17 14.91
N ARG A 121 -0.23 -5.24 15.57
CA ARG A 121 -1.07 -6.44 15.81
C ARG A 121 -1.35 -7.26 14.56
N TYR A 122 -0.50 -7.15 13.54
CA TYR A 122 -0.53 -8.05 12.40
C TYR A 122 0.22 -9.32 12.75
N LYS A 123 -0.40 -10.46 12.47
CA LYS A 123 0.16 -11.76 12.76
C LYS A 123 0.64 -12.39 11.46
N LYS A 124 1.88 -12.88 11.44
CA LYS A 124 2.38 -13.61 10.27
C LYS A 124 1.62 -14.91 10.12
N ILE A 125 0.94 -15.11 9.01
CA ILE A 125 0.12 -16.30 8.76
C ILE A 125 0.82 -17.31 7.85
N LYS A 126 1.71 -16.86 6.96
CA LYS A 126 2.43 -17.76 6.05
C LYS A 126 3.56 -17.05 5.32
N THR A 127 4.44 -17.86 4.72
CA THR A 127 5.44 -17.42 3.75
C THR A 127 5.11 -18.09 2.43
N GLN A 128 5.10 -17.33 1.33
CA GLN A 128 4.73 -17.84 0.01
C GLN A 128 5.79 -17.56 -1.02
N ALA A 129 5.92 -18.47 -1.99
CA ALA A 129 6.64 -18.21 -3.23
C ALA A 129 5.69 -17.53 -4.22
N VAL A 130 6.20 -16.60 -5.00
CA VAL A 130 5.43 -15.93 -6.05
C VAL A 130 6.04 -16.28 -7.39
N TYR A 131 5.21 -16.74 -8.32
CA TYR A 131 5.62 -17.11 -9.67
C TYR A 131 4.98 -16.16 -10.67
N GLU A 132 5.75 -15.75 -11.66
CA GLU A 132 5.30 -14.76 -12.64
C GLU A 132 5.64 -15.20 -14.05
N LYS A 133 4.76 -14.87 -14.99
CA LYS A 133 5.01 -15.07 -16.40
C LYS A 133 4.43 -13.86 -17.14
N ALA A 134 5.25 -13.23 -17.97
CA ALA A 134 4.77 -12.17 -18.84
C ALA A 134 3.79 -12.74 -19.87
N VAL A 135 2.69 -12.05 -20.10
CA VAL A 135 1.65 -12.51 -21.04
C VAL A 135 1.60 -11.70 -22.34
N ARG A 136 2.54 -10.77 -22.49
CA ARG A 136 2.71 -9.97 -23.71
C ARG A 136 4.14 -9.43 -23.85
#